data_d7b175535d6d50f4a4b7fcfffc77381a
#
_entry.id   d7b175535d6d50f4a4b7fcfffc77381a
#
_cell.length_a   1.000
_cell.length_b   1.000
_cell.length_c   1.000
_cell.angle_alpha   90.00
_cell.angle_beta   90.00
_cell.angle_gamma   90.00
#
_symmetry.space_group_name_H-M   'P 1'
#
loop_
_entity.id
_entity.type
_entity.pdbx_description
1 polymer ?
#
loop_
_entity_poly.entity_id
_entity_poly.type
_entity_poly.pdbx_seq_one_letter_code
_entity_poly.pdbx_strand_id
1 'polypeptide(L)'
;MNTFIKTLGVTAFTVGLMAASTVTAYAADYTIRATANSNENDEDYDGLVVFKNFVEAASNGEIAVELFIGTQLCSKGAECLQGVADGSIDVYISTSGGAAGAFPYVQVLDLPYLMASDRVAENVLSGDFTRTMRDMALKDSADKIRLMTIGNTGGWRNFANTKRRVQNPNDMAGLKIRTVVADLPQELVKALGASPTPIPWPELFTSFQTGVVEGSKNGITDIMGMKFPDAGLKYVTLDGHAYMGALWWMNNEKFLSMPIELRQVVVDGFAALQ
;
A
#
# COMPACT_ATOMS: atom_id res chain seq x y z
N MET A 1 73.92 39.75 43.60
CA MET A 1 73.93 38.35 43.99
C MET A 1 72.43 37.97 44.09
N ASN A 2 71.84 37.51 42.97
CA ASN A 2 70.40 37.34 42.80
C ASN A 2 70.07 35.86 42.79
N THR A 3 69.25 35.46 43.72
CA THR A 3 68.75 34.11 43.85
C THR A 3 67.37 34.02 43.13
N PHE A 4 67.27 33.24 42.05
CA PHE A 4 66.05 32.97 41.36
C PHE A 4 65.33 31.75 41.98
N ILE A 5 64.15 31.96 42.49
CA ILE A 5 63.22 30.87 42.92
C ILE A 5 62.36 30.46 41.70
N LYS A 6 62.49 29.20 41.26
CA LYS A 6 61.64 28.62 40.25
C LYS A 6 60.44 27.99 40.93
N THR A 7 59.28 28.54 40.64
CA THR A 7 57.99 27.96 41.05
C THR A 7 57.58 26.90 40.00
N LEU A 8 57.45 25.63 40.42
CA LEU A 8 56.83 24.55 39.60
C LEU A 8 55.33 24.64 39.73
N GLY A 9 54.64 24.91 38.59
CA GLY A 9 53.22 24.81 38.49
C GLY A 9 52.82 23.36 38.20
N VAL A 10 52.04 22.75 39.08
CA VAL A 10 51.40 21.43 38.88
C VAL A 10 50.07 21.65 38.17
N THR A 11 50.02 21.30 36.88
CA THR A 11 48.76 21.31 36.13
C THR A 11 48.04 19.97 36.37
N ALA A 12 46.94 20.00 37.11
CA ALA A 12 46.08 18.85 37.31
C ALA A 12 45.25 18.62 36.03
N PHE A 13 45.50 17.54 35.34
CA PHE A 13 44.68 17.06 34.19
C PHE A 13 43.49 16.30 34.77
N THR A 14 42.29 16.92 34.74
CA THR A 14 41.02 16.25 35.01
C THR A 14 40.62 15.44 33.78
N VAL A 15 40.80 14.13 33.82
CA VAL A 15 40.26 13.19 32.83
C VAL A 15 38.77 13.05 33.12
N GLY A 16 37.93 13.72 32.33
CA GLY A 16 36.48 13.52 32.32
C GLY A 16 36.15 12.14 31.73
N LEU A 17 35.69 11.23 32.56
CA LEU A 17 35.11 9.96 32.14
C LEU A 17 33.79 10.25 31.40
N MET A 18 33.81 10.29 30.05
CA MET A 18 32.55 10.20 29.27
C MET A 18 32.03 8.79 29.43
N ALA A 19 30.97 8.64 30.20
CA ALA A 19 30.16 7.43 30.19
C ALA A 19 29.51 7.29 28.80
N ALA A 20 30.14 6.50 27.95
CA ALA A 20 29.51 6.05 26.71
C ALA A 20 28.33 5.17 27.10
N SER A 21 27.12 5.70 27.03
CA SER A 21 25.89 4.91 27.08
C SER A 21 25.93 3.96 25.90
N THR A 22 26.27 2.72 26.12
CA THR A 22 26.09 1.66 25.12
C THR A 22 24.57 1.49 24.94
N VAL A 23 24.04 2.06 23.87
CA VAL A 23 22.72 1.69 23.37
C VAL A 23 22.87 0.24 22.93
N THR A 24 22.46 -0.70 23.79
CA THR A 24 22.27 -2.09 23.37
C THR A 24 21.16 -2.09 22.34
N ALA A 25 21.49 -2.29 21.07
CA ALA A 25 20.50 -2.61 20.06
C ALA A 25 19.91 -3.97 20.45
N TYR A 26 18.73 -3.95 21.06
CA TYR A 26 17.94 -5.16 21.23
C TYR A 26 17.47 -5.58 19.82
N ALA A 27 17.71 -6.83 19.46
CA ALA A 27 17.04 -7.42 18.30
C ALA A 27 15.54 -7.42 18.60
N ALA A 28 14.72 -7.02 17.62
CA ALA A 28 13.28 -7.07 17.78
C ALA A 28 12.81 -8.51 18.00
N ASP A 29 11.85 -8.70 18.91
CA ASP A 29 11.30 -10.01 19.21
C ASP A 29 10.40 -10.51 18.07
N TYR A 30 9.80 -9.58 17.33
CA TYR A 30 8.92 -9.85 16.19
C TYR A 30 9.37 -9.06 14.96
N THR A 31 9.43 -9.74 13.81
CA THR A 31 9.65 -9.08 12.51
C THR A 31 8.40 -9.22 11.65
N ILE A 32 7.93 -8.12 11.07
CA ILE A 32 6.81 -8.06 10.12
C ILE A 32 7.37 -7.75 8.74
N ARG A 33 7.20 -8.66 7.78
CA ARG A 33 7.54 -8.46 6.37
C ARG A 33 6.33 -7.87 5.67
N ALA A 34 6.40 -6.56 5.34
CA ALA A 34 5.31 -5.81 4.74
C ALA A 34 5.63 -5.47 3.28
N THR A 35 4.66 -5.65 2.38
CA THR A 35 4.88 -5.50 0.94
C THR A 35 3.76 -4.76 0.21
N ALA A 36 4.15 -4.09 -0.88
CA ALA A 36 3.28 -3.53 -1.91
C ALA A 36 3.83 -3.88 -3.30
N ASN A 37 2.95 -4.05 -4.28
CA ASN A 37 3.35 -4.28 -5.68
C ASN A 37 3.73 -2.99 -6.43
N SER A 38 3.78 -1.87 -5.73
CA SER A 38 4.15 -0.55 -6.23
C SER A 38 5.61 -0.22 -5.91
N ASN A 39 6.06 0.95 -6.33
CA ASN A 39 7.38 1.48 -6.02
C ASN A 39 7.26 2.65 -5.01
N GLU A 40 8.41 3.23 -4.66
CA GLU A 40 8.52 4.32 -3.68
C GLU A 40 7.84 5.66 -4.06
N ASN A 41 7.32 5.78 -5.29
CA ASN A 41 6.59 6.98 -5.73
C ASN A 41 5.07 6.79 -5.68
N ASP A 42 4.62 5.70 -5.07
CA ASP A 42 3.22 5.33 -4.94
C ASP A 42 2.78 5.50 -3.47
N GLU A 43 1.58 5.95 -3.23
CA GLU A 43 1.00 6.15 -1.90
C GLU A 43 0.89 4.87 -1.08
N ASP A 44 0.85 3.70 -1.71
CA ASP A 44 0.92 2.42 -1.02
C ASP A 44 2.23 2.27 -0.22
N TYR A 45 3.34 2.77 -0.78
CA TYR A 45 4.62 2.81 -0.08
C TYR A 45 4.60 3.79 1.09
N ASP A 46 4.02 4.98 0.91
CA ASP A 46 3.87 5.95 1.99
C ASP A 46 3.09 5.34 3.16
N GLY A 47 2.02 4.60 2.87
CA GLY A 47 1.25 3.86 3.86
C GLY A 47 2.11 2.83 4.60
N LEU A 48 2.93 2.04 3.90
CA LEU A 48 3.85 1.10 4.52
C LEU A 48 4.85 1.80 5.46
N VAL A 49 5.36 2.97 5.07
CA VAL A 49 6.29 3.77 5.88
C VAL A 49 5.60 4.31 7.13
N VAL A 50 4.36 4.79 7.01
CA VAL A 50 3.56 5.24 8.17
C VAL A 50 3.33 4.09 9.14
N PHE A 51 2.88 2.93 8.65
CA PHE A 51 2.68 1.72 9.45
C PHE A 51 3.97 1.31 10.18
N LYS A 52 5.09 1.20 9.44
CA LYS A 52 6.40 0.86 10.01
C LYS A 52 6.78 1.79 11.14
N ASN A 53 6.81 3.10 10.87
CA ASN A 53 7.25 4.09 11.84
C ASN A 53 6.38 4.09 13.11
N PHE A 54 5.06 3.95 12.94
CA PHE A 54 4.14 3.87 14.05
C PHE A 54 4.39 2.62 14.91
N VAL A 55 4.42 1.45 14.29
CA VAL A 55 4.53 0.17 14.99
C VAL A 55 5.88 0.04 15.70
N GLU A 56 6.99 0.40 15.03
CA GLU A 56 8.32 0.35 15.63
C GLU A 56 8.45 1.30 16.83
N ALA A 57 7.92 2.52 16.70
CA ALA A 57 7.94 3.49 17.79
C ALA A 57 7.04 3.08 18.98
N ALA A 58 5.79 2.67 18.70
CA ALA A 58 4.82 2.33 19.72
C ALA A 58 5.13 1.01 20.45
N SER A 59 5.84 0.08 19.80
CA SER A 59 6.33 -1.16 20.41
C SER A 59 7.67 -0.99 21.14
N ASN A 60 8.24 0.24 21.21
CA ASN A 60 9.58 0.48 21.74
C ASN A 60 10.67 -0.41 21.08
N GLY A 61 10.48 -0.78 19.81
CA GLY A 61 11.39 -1.61 19.04
C GLY A 61 11.22 -3.12 19.24
N GLU A 62 10.22 -3.58 19.99
CA GLU A 62 9.92 -5.02 20.11
C GLU A 62 9.41 -5.60 18.79
N ILE A 63 8.81 -4.77 17.92
CA ILE A 63 8.43 -5.14 16.55
C ILE A 63 9.32 -4.38 15.57
N ALA A 64 9.98 -5.08 14.66
CA ALA A 64 10.62 -4.51 13.48
C ALA A 64 9.75 -4.73 12.25
N VAL A 65 9.67 -3.74 11.34
CA VAL A 65 8.93 -3.85 10.08
C VAL A 65 9.90 -3.73 8.92
N GLU A 66 10.02 -4.79 8.13
CA GLU A 66 10.81 -4.83 6.91
C GLU A 66 9.91 -4.55 5.70
N LEU A 67 10.29 -3.55 4.88
CA LEU A 67 9.52 -3.14 3.72
C LEU A 67 10.09 -3.75 2.45
N PHE A 68 9.20 -4.36 1.66
CA PHE A 68 9.49 -4.93 0.35
C PHE A 68 8.54 -4.31 -0.68
N ILE A 69 9.08 -3.79 -1.77
CA ILE A 69 8.30 -3.09 -2.80
C ILE A 69 8.48 -3.67 -4.19
N GLY A 70 7.57 -3.34 -5.08
CA GLY A 70 7.57 -3.84 -6.44
C GLY A 70 7.33 -5.35 -6.49
N THR A 71 8.24 -6.10 -7.10
CA THR A 71 8.11 -7.55 -7.29
C THR A 71 9.05 -8.37 -6.41
N GLN A 72 9.53 -7.79 -5.30
CA GLN A 72 10.53 -8.46 -4.44
C GLN A 72 9.99 -9.71 -3.75
N LEU A 73 8.74 -9.71 -3.30
CA LEU A 73 8.11 -10.88 -2.66
C LEU A 73 7.06 -11.54 -3.54
N CYS A 74 6.35 -10.77 -4.35
CA CYS A 74 5.27 -11.25 -5.20
C CYS A 74 4.97 -10.24 -6.31
N SER A 75 4.37 -10.68 -7.43
CA SER A 75 4.11 -9.83 -8.60
C SER A 75 2.63 -9.60 -8.90
N LYS A 76 1.76 -10.50 -8.42
CA LYS A 76 0.31 -10.48 -8.67
C LYS A 76 -0.45 -10.51 -7.37
N GLY A 77 -1.58 -9.80 -7.30
CA GLY A 77 -2.36 -9.70 -6.08
C GLY A 77 -2.77 -11.06 -5.48
N ALA A 78 -3.19 -12.00 -6.31
CA ALA A 78 -3.53 -13.36 -5.85
C ALA A 78 -2.32 -14.11 -5.28
N GLU A 79 -1.14 -13.97 -5.89
CA GLU A 79 0.13 -14.51 -5.40
C GLU A 79 0.50 -13.90 -4.05
N CYS A 80 0.40 -12.58 -3.92
CA CYS A 80 0.70 -11.89 -2.67
C CYS A 80 -0.25 -12.30 -1.54
N LEU A 81 -1.54 -12.43 -1.81
CA LEU A 81 -2.51 -12.92 -0.82
C LEU A 81 -2.28 -14.39 -0.46
N GLN A 82 -1.83 -15.22 -1.40
CA GLN A 82 -1.40 -16.57 -1.08
C GLN A 82 -0.17 -16.55 -0.15
N GLY A 83 0.79 -15.65 -0.39
CA GLY A 83 1.93 -15.42 0.49
C GLY A 83 1.52 -14.95 1.90
N VAL A 84 0.45 -14.14 2.00
CA VAL A 84 -0.14 -13.78 3.30
C VAL A 84 -0.78 -15.01 3.96
N ALA A 85 -1.47 -15.86 3.20
CA ALA A 85 -2.12 -17.06 3.74
C ALA A 85 -1.12 -18.10 4.26
N ASP A 86 0.03 -18.27 3.62
CA ASP A 86 1.06 -19.24 4.00
C ASP A 86 2.14 -18.68 4.93
N GLY A 87 2.10 -17.37 5.22
CA GLY A 87 3.02 -16.70 6.14
C GLY A 87 4.39 -16.35 5.54
N SER A 88 4.59 -16.47 4.22
CA SER A 88 5.78 -15.92 3.55
C SER A 88 5.77 -14.39 3.47
N ILE A 89 4.59 -13.78 3.56
CA ILE A 89 4.32 -12.36 3.68
C ILE A 89 3.49 -12.13 4.94
N ASP A 90 3.88 -11.15 5.77
CA ASP A 90 3.13 -10.85 7.00
C ASP A 90 2.07 -9.77 6.78
N VAL A 91 2.38 -8.74 5.98
CA VAL A 91 1.45 -7.64 5.63
C VAL A 91 1.53 -7.36 4.13
N TYR A 92 0.37 -7.19 3.51
CA TYR A 92 0.24 -6.81 2.10
C TYR A 92 -0.86 -5.77 1.93
N ILE A 93 -0.61 -4.77 1.07
CA ILE A 93 -1.62 -3.82 0.61
C ILE A 93 -2.06 -4.14 -0.81
N SER A 94 -3.36 -4.04 -1.07
CA SER A 94 -3.92 -4.18 -2.42
C SER A 94 -5.11 -3.25 -2.63
N THR A 95 -5.41 -2.93 -3.89
CA THR A 95 -6.74 -2.41 -4.25
C THR A 95 -7.78 -3.53 -4.24
N SER A 96 -9.07 -3.18 -4.28
CA SER A 96 -10.19 -4.12 -4.46
C SER A 96 -9.98 -5.08 -5.63
N GLY A 97 -9.64 -4.55 -6.80
CA GLY A 97 -9.37 -5.38 -7.97
C GLY A 97 -8.11 -6.23 -7.84
N GLY A 98 -7.11 -5.80 -7.06
CA GLY A 98 -5.92 -6.59 -6.76
C GLY A 98 -6.22 -7.81 -5.88
N ALA A 99 -7.17 -7.70 -4.96
CA ALA A 99 -7.59 -8.77 -4.07
C ALA A 99 -8.66 -9.69 -4.66
N ALA A 100 -9.32 -9.29 -5.75
CA ALA A 100 -10.52 -9.95 -6.29
C ALA A 100 -10.34 -11.43 -6.63
N GLY A 101 -9.13 -11.84 -7.04
CA GLY A 101 -8.83 -13.23 -7.36
C GLY A 101 -8.83 -14.18 -6.16
N ALA A 102 -8.54 -13.66 -4.95
CA ALA A 102 -8.54 -14.44 -3.72
C ALA A 102 -9.78 -14.14 -2.85
N PHE A 103 -10.29 -12.92 -2.91
CA PHE A 103 -11.45 -12.48 -2.14
C PHE A 103 -12.41 -11.66 -3.02
N PRO A 104 -13.29 -12.30 -3.79
CA PRO A 104 -14.07 -11.65 -4.85
C PRO A 104 -15.11 -10.64 -4.36
N TYR A 105 -15.56 -10.70 -3.11
CA TYR A 105 -16.57 -9.79 -2.55
C TYR A 105 -16.14 -8.32 -2.57
N VAL A 106 -14.84 -8.04 -2.49
CA VAL A 106 -14.31 -6.67 -2.51
C VAL A 106 -14.53 -5.95 -3.84
N GLN A 107 -14.85 -6.67 -4.92
CA GLN A 107 -15.16 -6.06 -6.21
C GLN A 107 -16.40 -5.14 -6.16
N VAL A 108 -17.24 -5.25 -5.14
CA VAL A 108 -18.34 -4.30 -4.93
C VAL A 108 -17.84 -2.85 -4.85
N LEU A 109 -16.62 -2.62 -4.36
CA LEU A 109 -15.97 -1.30 -4.31
C LEU A 109 -15.60 -0.76 -5.70
N ASP A 110 -15.51 -1.61 -6.71
CA ASP A 110 -15.23 -1.23 -8.10
C ASP A 110 -16.51 -0.91 -8.90
N LEU A 111 -17.71 -1.00 -8.29
CA LEU A 111 -18.96 -0.61 -8.94
C LEU A 111 -18.92 0.89 -9.28
N PRO A 112 -19.19 1.25 -10.54
CA PRO A 112 -19.15 2.64 -10.95
C PRO A 112 -20.18 3.48 -10.17
N TYR A 113 -19.71 4.65 -9.70
CA TYR A 113 -20.51 5.66 -9.00
C TYR A 113 -21.24 5.15 -7.74
N LEU A 114 -20.75 4.06 -7.12
CA LEU A 114 -21.28 3.55 -5.86
C LEU A 114 -21.14 4.57 -4.71
N MET A 115 -20.00 5.25 -4.65
CA MET A 115 -19.74 6.28 -3.67
C MET A 115 -20.03 7.67 -4.27
N ALA A 116 -20.77 8.49 -3.52
CA ALA A 116 -21.19 9.82 -4.01
C ALA A 116 -20.19 10.95 -3.69
N SER A 117 -19.26 10.73 -2.76
CA SER A 117 -18.24 11.70 -2.32
C SER A 117 -17.20 11.03 -1.43
N ASP A 118 -16.06 11.70 -1.18
CA ASP A 118 -15.02 11.26 -0.24
C ASP A 118 -15.62 10.94 1.13
N ARG A 119 -16.44 11.84 1.67
CA ARG A 119 -17.09 11.63 2.98
C ARG A 119 -17.96 10.37 3.02
N VAL A 120 -18.64 10.04 1.92
CA VAL A 120 -19.44 8.79 1.85
C VAL A 120 -18.51 7.60 1.81
N ALA A 121 -17.44 7.66 1.01
CA ALA A 121 -16.44 6.61 0.92
C ALA A 121 -15.78 6.36 2.28
N GLU A 122 -15.30 7.40 2.94
CA GLU A 122 -14.69 7.33 4.28
C GLU A 122 -15.65 6.71 5.32
N ASN A 123 -16.91 7.13 5.36
CA ASN A 123 -17.91 6.58 6.28
C ASN A 123 -18.20 5.10 6.00
N VAL A 124 -18.25 4.68 4.74
CA VAL A 124 -18.45 3.27 4.37
C VAL A 124 -17.24 2.44 4.75
N LEU A 125 -16.05 2.92 4.39
CA LEU A 125 -14.80 2.18 4.59
C LEU A 125 -14.35 2.13 6.07
N SER A 126 -14.73 3.10 6.89
CA SER A 126 -14.51 3.06 8.34
C SER A 126 -15.63 2.41 9.15
N GLY A 127 -16.74 2.04 8.50
CA GLY A 127 -17.97 1.57 9.14
C GLY A 127 -18.18 0.05 9.13
N ASP A 128 -19.46 -0.31 9.20
CA ASP A 128 -19.93 -1.72 9.27
C ASP A 128 -19.56 -2.55 8.04
N PHE A 129 -19.43 -1.91 6.89
CA PHE A 129 -18.97 -2.57 5.67
C PHE A 129 -17.60 -3.23 5.88
N THR A 130 -16.61 -2.47 6.35
CA THR A 130 -15.26 -3.02 6.60
C THR A 130 -15.27 -4.08 7.69
N ARG A 131 -16.11 -3.93 8.72
CA ARG A 131 -16.29 -4.97 9.74
C ARG A 131 -16.79 -6.27 9.13
N THR A 132 -17.82 -6.20 8.30
CA THR A 132 -18.35 -7.36 7.57
C THR A 132 -17.28 -8.00 6.68
N MET A 133 -16.53 -7.21 5.94
CA MET A 133 -15.44 -7.71 5.08
C MET A 133 -14.32 -8.40 5.89
N ARG A 134 -13.99 -7.89 7.08
CA ARG A 134 -13.04 -8.55 8.00
C ARG A 134 -13.49 -9.95 8.42
N ASP A 135 -14.76 -10.07 8.83
CA ASP A 135 -15.32 -11.36 9.26
C ASP A 135 -15.37 -12.36 8.10
N MET A 136 -15.74 -11.89 6.91
CA MET A 136 -15.75 -12.71 5.69
C MET A 136 -14.35 -13.16 5.30
N ALA A 137 -13.36 -12.26 5.34
CA ALA A 137 -11.97 -12.59 4.97
C ALA A 137 -11.39 -13.69 5.87
N LEU A 138 -11.57 -13.59 7.17
CA LEU A 138 -11.17 -14.64 8.12
C LEU A 138 -11.85 -15.96 7.81
N LYS A 139 -13.17 -15.95 7.67
CA LYS A 139 -13.98 -17.16 7.42
C LYS A 139 -13.58 -17.84 6.12
N ASP A 140 -13.51 -17.08 5.01
CA ASP A 140 -13.25 -17.62 3.68
C ASP A 140 -11.80 -18.11 3.51
N SER A 141 -10.87 -17.51 4.25
CA SER A 141 -9.47 -17.96 4.29
C SER A 141 -9.19 -19.10 5.28
N ALA A 142 -10.22 -19.64 5.95
CA ALA A 142 -10.06 -20.60 7.04
C ALA A 142 -9.10 -20.08 8.14
N ASP A 143 -9.35 -18.84 8.58
CA ASP A 143 -8.59 -18.12 9.61
C ASP A 143 -7.12 -17.83 9.26
N LYS A 144 -6.74 -17.84 7.99
CA LYS A 144 -5.36 -17.58 7.57
C LYS A 144 -5.07 -16.11 7.31
N ILE A 145 -6.02 -15.37 6.72
CA ILE A 145 -5.86 -13.99 6.30
C ILE A 145 -6.80 -13.09 7.08
N ARG A 146 -6.26 -12.04 7.62
CA ARG A 146 -6.98 -10.97 8.32
C ARG A 146 -6.99 -9.71 7.47
N LEU A 147 -8.17 -9.16 7.17
CA LEU A 147 -8.29 -7.79 6.67
C LEU A 147 -8.21 -6.85 7.88
N MET A 148 -7.20 -6.01 7.95
CA MET A 148 -6.95 -5.12 9.10
C MET A 148 -7.74 -3.82 8.97
N THR A 149 -7.66 -3.17 7.81
CA THR A 149 -8.41 -1.94 7.52
C THR A 149 -8.60 -1.77 6.02
N ILE A 150 -9.51 -0.85 5.64
CA ILE A 150 -9.64 -0.36 4.27
C ILE A 150 -9.48 1.15 4.33
N GLY A 151 -8.36 1.65 3.83
CA GLY A 151 -8.07 3.07 3.69
C GLY A 151 -8.30 3.56 2.26
N ASN A 152 -7.57 4.62 1.89
CA ASN A 152 -7.57 5.22 0.55
C ASN A 152 -6.21 4.97 -0.13
N THR A 153 -6.23 4.70 -1.44
CA THR A 153 -5.05 4.71 -2.31
C THR A 153 -5.41 5.35 -3.65
N GLY A 154 -4.79 6.47 -4.01
CA GLY A 154 -5.02 7.17 -5.28
C GLY A 154 -6.36 7.89 -5.46
N GLY A 155 -7.26 7.87 -4.47
CA GLY A 155 -8.55 8.57 -4.50
C GLY A 155 -9.52 8.01 -5.54
N TRP A 156 -9.98 8.84 -6.46
CA TRP A 156 -10.96 8.47 -7.48
C TRP A 156 -10.29 7.97 -8.75
N ARG A 157 -10.78 6.82 -9.28
CA ARG A 157 -10.36 6.32 -10.59
C ARG A 157 -10.91 7.19 -11.69
N ASN A 158 -10.04 7.53 -12.62
CA ASN A 158 -10.34 8.30 -13.80
C ASN A 158 -9.82 7.57 -15.03
N PHE A 159 -10.56 7.61 -16.15
CA PHE A 159 -10.05 7.06 -17.40
C PHE A 159 -8.95 7.94 -17.96
N ALA A 160 -7.86 7.31 -18.37
CA ALA A 160 -6.76 7.99 -19.05
C ALA A 160 -6.29 7.18 -20.25
N ASN A 161 -5.83 7.87 -21.32
CA ASN A 161 -5.37 7.19 -22.54
C ASN A 161 -4.31 7.97 -23.31
N THR A 162 -3.68 7.31 -24.29
CA THR A 162 -2.61 7.84 -25.14
C THR A 162 -3.14 8.44 -26.46
N LYS A 163 -4.42 8.24 -26.80
CA LYS A 163 -4.94 8.43 -28.17
C LYS A 163 -5.75 9.70 -28.36
N ARG A 164 -6.76 9.94 -27.50
CA ARG A 164 -7.75 10.98 -27.74
C ARG A 164 -8.44 11.46 -26.47
N ARG A 165 -9.07 12.64 -26.56
CA ARG A 165 -9.97 13.10 -25.53
C ARG A 165 -11.22 12.23 -25.49
N VAL A 166 -11.68 11.89 -24.29
CA VAL A 166 -12.94 11.19 -24.04
C VAL A 166 -13.87 12.17 -23.36
N GLN A 167 -14.95 12.56 -24.04
CA GLN A 167 -15.96 13.51 -23.55
C GLN A 167 -17.31 12.84 -23.26
N ASN A 168 -17.53 11.67 -23.86
CA ASN A 168 -18.72 10.85 -23.67
C ASN A 168 -18.36 9.36 -23.80
N PRO A 169 -19.23 8.44 -23.34
CA PRO A 169 -18.95 7.01 -23.37
C PRO A 169 -18.59 6.44 -24.75
N ASN A 170 -19.16 6.98 -25.83
CA ASN A 170 -18.89 6.48 -27.19
C ASN A 170 -17.44 6.73 -27.63
N ASP A 171 -16.77 7.74 -27.05
CA ASP A 171 -15.36 8.03 -27.34
C ASP A 171 -14.42 6.94 -26.82
N MET A 172 -14.89 6.06 -25.93
CA MET A 172 -14.15 4.92 -25.43
C MET A 172 -14.06 3.77 -26.44
N ALA A 173 -14.95 3.73 -27.44
CA ALA A 173 -15.07 2.63 -28.37
C ALA A 173 -13.73 2.30 -29.05
N GLY A 174 -13.33 1.04 -29.00
CA GLY A 174 -12.15 0.49 -29.64
C GLY A 174 -10.81 0.79 -28.93
N LEU A 175 -10.80 1.58 -27.83
CA LEU A 175 -9.58 1.76 -27.05
C LEU A 175 -9.21 0.46 -26.31
N LYS A 176 -7.92 0.13 -26.25
CA LYS A 176 -7.37 -0.95 -25.43
C LYS A 176 -7.10 -0.42 -24.02
N ILE A 177 -7.98 -0.69 -23.10
CA ILE A 177 -7.90 -0.17 -21.73
C ILE A 177 -7.40 -1.25 -20.78
N ARG A 178 -6.27 -0.97 -20.11
CA ARG A 178 -5.80 -1.83 -19.03
C ARG A 178 -6.83 -1.88 -17.92
N THR A 179 -7.04 -3.06 -17.40
CA THR A 179 -7.76 -3.29 -16.15
C THR A 179 -6.86 -4.05 -15.17
N VAL A 180 -7.20 -4.03 -13.89
CA VAL A 180 -6.72 -5.04 -12.96
C VAL A 180 -7.28 -6.41 -13.34
N VAL A 181 -6.70 -7.49 -12.79
CA VAL A 181 -7.13 -8.87 -13.08
C VAL A 181 -8.37 -9.19 -12.22
N ALA A 182 -9.51 -8.59 -12.59
CA ALA A 182 -10.79 -8.73 -11.90
C ALA A 182 -11.94 -8.58 -12.92
N ASP A 183 -13.06 -9.24 -12.69
CA ASP A 183 -14.16 -9.32 -13.67
C ASP A 183 -14.91 -7.99 -13.80
N LEU A 184 -15.32 -7.38 -12.69
CA LEU A 184 -16.14 -6.17 -12.72
C LEU A 184 -15.45 -5.00 -13.46
N PRO A 185 -14.16 -4.67 -13.20
CA PRO A 185 -13.43 -3.68 -13.99
C PRO A 185 -13.35 -3.98 -15.49
N GLN A 186 -13.31 -5.26 -15.88
CA GLN A 186 -13.31 -5.65 -17.29
C GLN A 186 -14.69 -5.45 -17.91
N GLU A 187 -15.75 -5.82 -17.22
CA GLU A 187 -17.13 -5.64 -17.69
C GLU A 187 -17.47 -4.14 -17.87
N LEU A 188 -17.02 -3.28 -16.98
CA LEU A 188 -17.15 -1.82 -17.14
C LEU A 188 -16.53 -1.35 -18.47
N VAL A 189 -15.30 -1.77 -18.75
CA VAL A 189 -14.59 -1.38 -19.99
C VAL A 189 -15.32 -1.92 -21.22
N LYS A 190 -15.81 -3.16 -21.21
CA LYS A 190 -16.61 -3.74 -22.29
C LYS A 190 -17.92 -2.98 -22.51
N ALA A 191 -18.62 -2.61 -21.43
CA ALA A 191 -19.88 -1.87 -21.52
C ALA A 191 -19.71 -0.49 -22.20
N LEU A 192 -18.52 0.09 -22.14
CA LEU A 192 -18.14 1.33 -22.82
C LEU A 192 -17.68 1.11 -24.28
N GLY A 193 -17.75 -0.12 -24.81
CA GLY A 193 -17.28 -0.46 -26.16
C GLY A 193 -15.76 -0.48 -26.33
N ALA A 194 -15.00 -0.43 -25.23
CA ALA A 194 -13.55 -0.56 -25.22
C ALA A 194 -13.12 -2.02 -25.00
N SER A 195 -11.85 -2.32 -25.27
CA SER A 195 -11.28 -3.65 -25.09
C SER A 195 -10.49 -3.72 -23.77
N PRO A 196 -10.95 -4.47 -22.77
CA PRO A 196 -10.21 -4.63 -21.53
C PRO A 196 -8.99 -5.52 -21.72
N THR A 197 -7.87 -5.11 -21.14
CA THR A 197 -6.62 -5.88 -21.14
C THR A 197 -6.14 -6.02 -19.70
N PRO A 198 -6.39 -7.16 -19.03
CA PRO A 198 -5.96 -7.36 -17.65
C PRO A 198 -4.45 -7.51 -17.57
N ILE A 199 -3.80 -6.58 -16.87
CA ILE A 199 -2.35 -6.51 -16.70
C ILE A 199 -2.04 -6.21 -15.22
N PRO A 200 -1.12 -6.94 -14.59
CA PRO A 200 -0.61 -6.63 -13.26
C PRO A 200 -0.03 -5.21 -13.16
N TRP A 201 -0.12 -4.60 -11.97
CA TRP A 201 0.32 -3.22 -11.76
C TRP A 201 1.79 -2.96 -12.15
N PRO A 202 2.78 -3.80 -11.78
CA PRO A 202 4.18 -3.55 -12.10
C PRO A 202 4.48 -3.53 -13.61
N GLU A 203 3.62 -4.14 -14.44
CA GLU A 203 3.83 -4.26 -15.90
C GLU A 203 3.23 -3.07 -16.68
N LEU A 204 2.46 -2.19 -16.02
CA LEU A 204 1.63 -1.20 -16.71
C LEU A 204 2.45 -0.12 -17.42
N PHE A 205 3.51 0.39 -16.82
CA PHE A 205 4.37 1.40 -17.42
C PHE A 205 4.95 0.92 -18.76
N THR A 206 5.53 -0.28 -18.77
CA THR A 206 6.08 -0.89 -19.99
C THR A 206 4.99 -1.20 -21.03
N SER A 207 3.79 -1.57 -20.55
CA SER A 207 2.66 -1.84 -21.46
C SER A 207 2.17 -0.59 -22.19
N PHE A 208 2.27 0.59 -21.59
CA PHE A 208 2.06 1.87 -22.30
C PHE A 208 3.16 2.15 -23.30
N GLN A 209 4.43 2.02 -22.91
CA GLN A 209 5.57 2.28 -23.80
C GLN A 209 5.55 1.41 -25.05
N THR A 210 5.18 0.14 -24.90
CA THR A 210 5.14 -0.83 -26.00
C THR A 210 3.83 -0.81 -26.79
N GLY A 211 2.83 -0.05 -26.33
CA GLY A 211 1.52 0.04 -26.98
C GLY A 211 0.64 -1.21 -26.83
N VAL A 212 0.95 -2.11 -25.88
CA VAL A 212 0.10 -3.25 -25.53
C VAL A 212 -1.27 -2.75 -25.06
N VAL A 213 -1.28 -1.64 -24.30
CA VAL A 213 -2.49 -0.91 -23.92
C VAL A 213 -2.42 0.55 -24.38
N GLU A 214 -3.59 1.15 -24.55
CA GLU A 214 -3.74 2.55 -24.97
C GLU A 214 -4.29 3.43 -23.85
N GLY A 215 -4.77 2.83 -22.77
CA GLY A 215 -5.30 3.55 -21.63
C GLY A 215 -5.38 2.67 -20.38
N SER A 216 -5.77 3.31 -19.29
CA SER A 216 -6.00 2.69 -17.98
C SER A 216 -7.04 3.50 -17.20
N LYS A 217 -7.39 3.04 -16.01
CA LYS A 217 -8.25 3.75 -15.06
C LYS A 217 -7.61 3.74 -13.68
N ASN A 218 -7.15 4.92 -13.26
CA ASN A 218 -6.32 5.10 -12.06
C ASN A 218 -6.62 6.44 -11.37
N GLY A 219 -6.16 6.58 -10.14
CA GLY A 219 -6.08 7.85 -9.45
C GLY A 219 -5.11 8.81 -10.15
N ILE A 220 -5.28 10.10 -9.90
CA ILE A 220 -4.36 11.10 -10.46
C ILE A 220 -2.98 10.98 -9.81
N THR A 221 -2.92 10.67 -8.52
CA THR A 221 -1.68 10.42 -7.77
C THR A 221 -0.92 9.24 -8.34
N ASP A 222 -1.60 8.10 -8.61
CA ASP A 222 -1.02 6.94 -9.30
C ASP A 222 -0.42 7.34 -10.66
N ILE A 223 -1.20 8.08 -11.49
CA ILE A 223 -0.77 8.47 -12.83
C ILE A 223 0.50 9.29 -12.78
N MET A 224 0.58 10.21 -11.83
CA MET A 224 1.72 11.12 -11.68
C MET A 224 2.90 10.44 -10.99
N GLY A 225 2.68 9.72 -9.90
CA GLY A 225 3.71 9.01 -9.14
C GLY A 225 4.40 7.93 -9.97
N MET A 226 3.64 7.17 -10.73
CA MET A 226 4.16 6.14 -11.65
C MET A 226 4.68 6.71 -12.97
N LYS A 227 4.66 8.02 -13.16
CA LYS A 227 5.19 8.73 -14.35
C LYS A 227 4.60 8.23 -15.68
N PHE A 228 3.31 7.87 -15.70
CA PHE A 228 2.65 7.38 -16.92
C PHE A 228 2.66 8.39 -18.10
N PRO A 229 2.70 9.71 -17.87
CA PRO A 229 2.95 10.66 -18.97
C PRO A 229 4.25 10.36 -19.73
N ASP A 230 5.33 9.92 -19.07
CA ASP A 230 6.61 9.57 -19.69
C ASP A 230 6.49 8.27 -20.53
N ALA A 231 5.52 7.42 -20.20
CA ALA A 231 5.16 6.24 -20.98
C ALA A 231 4.15 6.53 -22.12
N GLY A 232 3.79 7.81 -22.34
CA GLY A 232 2.94 8.26 -23.43
C GLY A 232 1.48 8.52 -23.08
N LEU A 233 1.08 8.44 -21.81
CA LEU A 233 -0.28 8.80 -21.36
C LEU A 233 -0.49 10.31 -21.52
N LYS A 234 -1.55 10.75 -22.23
CA LYS A 234 -1.72 12.16 -22.63
C LYS A 234 -3.06 12.77 -22.24
N TYR A 235 -4.09 11.97 -22.16
CA TYR A 235 -5.46 12.43 -21.96
C TYR A 235 -6.04 11.81 -20.70
N VAL A 236 -6.61 12.63 -19.83
CA VAL A 236 -7.31 12.19 -18.62
C VAL A 236 -8.74 12.71 -18.68
N THR A 237 -9.69 11.87 -18.36
CA THR A 237 -11.10 12.22 -18.18
C THR A 237 -11.39 12.11 -16.69
N LEU A 238 -11.67 13.25 -16.04
CA LEU A 238 -11.94 13.35 -14.61
C LEU A 238 -13.38 12.89 -14.32
N ASP A 239 -13.66 11.62 -14.55
CA ASP A 239 -14.99 11.03 -14.41
C ASP A 239 -15.27 10.46 -13.01
N GLY A 240 -14.24 10.20 -12.22
CA GLY A 240 -14.38 9.77 -10.83
C GLY A 240 -15.29 8.55 -10.64
N HIS A 241 -15.19 7.55 -11.53
CA HIS A 241 -16.17 6.46 -11.57
C HIS A 241 -16.10 5.47 -10.40
N ALA A 242 -14.97 5.35 -9.70
CA ALA A 242 -14.84 4.47 -8.54
C ALA A 242 -13.84 5.02 -7.53
N TYR A 243 -14.12 4.86 -6.25
CA TYR A 243 -13.20 5.21 -5.18
C TYR A 243 -12.24 4.05 -4.91
N MET A 244 -10.94 4.34 -4.80
CA MET A 244 -9.92 3.31 -4.64
C MET A 244 -9.68 3.00 -3.16
N GLY A 245 -10.24 1.89 -2.70
CA GLY A 245 -9.96 1.37 -1.36
C GLY A 245 -8.59 0.69 -1.30
N ALA A 246 -7.79 1.06 -0.32
CA ALA A 246 -6.56 0.37 0.08
C ALA A 246 -6.89 -0.71 1.10
N LEU A 247 -6.83 -1.96 0.70
CA LEU A 247 -7.11 -3.10 1.57
C LEU A 247 -5.80 -3.60 2.19
N TRP A 248 -5.73 -3.53 3.52
CA TRP A 248 -4.56 -3.95 4.29
C TRP A 248 -4.77 -5.34 4.87
N TRP A 249 -4.00 -6.29 4.39
CA TRP A 249 -4.08 -7.71 4.73
C TRP A 249 -2.94 -8.10 5.65
N MET A 250 -3.21 -8.98 6.61
CA MET A 250 -2.19 -9.52 7.52
C MET A 250 -2.35 -11.02 7.69
N ASN A 251 -1.23 -11.72 7.78
CA ASN A 251 -1.20 -13.12 8.19
C ASN A 251 -1.76 -13.27 9.60
N ASN A 252 -2.79 -14.10 9.76
CA ASN A 252 -3.49 -14.23 11.03
C ASN A 252 -2.65 -14.97 12.09
N GLU A 253 -1.83 -15.95 11.71
CA GLU A 253 -0.96 -16.67 12.63
C GLU A 253 0.12 -15.72 13.19
N LYS A 254 0.77 -14.91 12.33
CA LYS A 254 1.70 -13.87 12.76
C LYS A 254 1.04 -12.89 13.73
N PHE A 255 -0.16 -12.41 13.43
CA PHE A 255 -0.89 -11.52 14.32
C PHE A 255 -1.15 -12.17 15.68
N LEU A 256 -1.62 -13.41 15.70
CA LEU A 256 -1.94 -14.13 16.95
C LEU A 256 -0.72 -14.59 17.74
N SER A 257 0.46 -14.71 17.10
CA SER A 257 1.71 -15.06 17.78
C SER A 257 2.23 -13.98 18.72
N MET A 258 1.78 -12.73 18.55
CA MET A 258 2.17 -11.59 19.38
C MET A 258 1.33 -11.53 20.66
N PRO A 259 1.89 -11.03 21.79
CA PRO A 259 1.14 -10.66 22.99
C PRO A 259 0.03 -9.64 22.68
N ILE A 260 -1.00 -9.59 23.55
CA ILE A 260 -2.17 -8.73 23.28
C ILE A 260 -1.81 -7.24 23.18
N GLU A 261 -0.82 -6.80 23.95
CA GLU A 261 -0.31 -5.43 23.96
C GLU A 261 0.30 -5.08 22.61
N LEU A 262 1.13 -5.95 22.04
CA LEU A 262 1.74 -5.75 20.72
C LEU A 262 0.72 -5.91 19.57
N ARG A 263 -0.28 -6.79 19.74
CA ARG A 263 -1.41 -6.85 18.78
C ARG A 263 -2.18 -5.53 18.74
N GLN A 264 -2.37 -4.88 19.88
CA GLN A 264 -3.02 -3.56 19.92
C GLN A 264 -2.19 -2.51 19.19
N VAL A 265 -0.86 -2.48 19.39
CA VAL A 265 0.05 -1.60 18.63
C VAL A 265 -0.09 -1.79 17.12
N VAL A 266 -0.18 -3.04 16.66
CA VAL A 266 -0.38 -3.34 15.23
C VAL A 266 -1.74 -2.84 14.74
N VAL A 267 -2.81 -3.04 15.50
CA VAL A 267 -4.15 -2.53 15.16
C VAL A 267 -4.16 -1.00 15.08
N ASP A 268 -3.53 -0.32 16.04
CA ASP A 268 -3.43 1.13 16.06
C ASP A 268 -2.57 1.65 14.89
N GLY A 269 -1.52 0.91 14.50
CA GLY A 269 -0.73 1.18 13.31
C GLY A 269 -1.56 1.15 12.02
N PHE A 270 -2.48 0.21 11.89
CA PHE A 270 -3.42 0.19 10.76
C PHE A 270 -4.50 1.26 10.86
N ALA A 271 -4.93 1.65 12.06
CA ALA A 271 -5.85 2.77 12.25
C ALA A 271 -5.22 4.11 11.86
N ALA A 272 -3.91 4.27 12.02
CA ALA A 272 -3.18 5.47 11.61
C ALA A 272 -3.10 5.64 10.07
N LEU A 273 -3.52 4.64 9.29
CA LEU A 273 -3.55 4.67 7.82
C LEU A 273 -4.91 5.13 7.25
N GLN A 274 -5.93 5.28 8.09
CA GLN A 274 -7.25 5.75 7.71
C GLN A 274 -7.33 7.27 7.74
#